data_c8a7c4a27799790e0f332d803057b63b
#
_entry.id   c8a7c4a27799790e0f332d803057b63b
#
_cell.length_a   1.000
_cell.length_b   1.000
_cell.length_c   1.000
_cell.angle_alpha   90.00
_cell.angle_beta   90.00
_cell.angle_gamma   90.00
#
_symmetry.space_group_name_H-M   'P 1'
#
loop_
_entity.id
_entity.type
_entity.pdbx_description
1 polymer ?
#
loop_
_entity_poly.entity_id
_entity_poly.type
_entity_poly.pdbx_seq_one_letter_code
_entity_poly.pdbx_strand_id
1 'polypeptide(L)'
;MENKNRPITTLFMLVSVDGKISTGSTDELDVDKDFPKIKGLKEVLHQYYEIEQTTDLWSFNTGRVQEKMGANKNTLPPKTPVSFVLLDNSHLDERGIKYFCAKSKEFVLMTSNKNHPAYSVNEENFHILYQEKFSLKNGLYQLKNDFGCEHLTVQSGGTVNSIFLREKLIDFVDIVLAPVLIGGKDTSTLIDGKSIMSEKELASLGVLKLLECKTLSNSYIRLRYRVIS
;
A
#
# COMPACT_ATOMS: atom_id res chain seq x y z
N MET A 1 18.70 -16.15 3.97
CA MET A 1 17.42 -15.81 3.27
C MET A 1 17.55 -16.36 1.86
N GLU A 2 16.57 -17.13 1.39
CA GLU A 2 16.56 -17.56 0.00
C GLU A 2 16.57 -16.34 -0.93
N ASN A 3 17.37 -16.41 -1.96
CA ASN A 3 17.49 -15.34 -2.96
C ASN A 3 16.19 -15.31 -3.79
N LYS A 4 15.19 -14.58 -3.30
CA LYS A 4 13.90 -14.47 -3.96
C LYS A 4 14.05 -13.61 -5.22
N ASN A 5 13.49 -14.09 -6.34
CA ASN A 5 13.46 -13.33 -7.59
C ASN A 5 12.44 -12.16 -7.56
N ARG A 6 12.24 -11.56 -6.40
CA ARG A 6 11.36 -10.41 -6.15
C ARG A 6 11.87 -9.63 -4.94
N PRO A 7 11.45 -8.38 -4.75
CA PRO A 7 11.75 -7.63 -3.55
C PRO A 7 11.27 -8.35 -2.28
N ILE A 8 11.93 -8.08 -1.17
CA ILE A 8 11.38 -8.35 0.16
C ILE A 8 10.27 -7.34 0.38
N THR A 9 9.07 -7.80 0.74
CA THR A 9 7.89 -6.94 0.87
C THR A 9 7.44 -6.81 2.32
N THR A 10 7.17 -5.58 2.73
CA THR A 10 6.61 -5.24 4.04
C THR A 10 5.24 -4.57 3.86
N LEU A 11 4.18 -5.20 4.32
CA LEU A 11 2.86 -4.57 4.41
C LEU A 11 2.87 -3.61 5.61
N PHE A 12 2.86 -2.30 5.34
CA PHE A 12 2.88 -1.24 6.35
C PHE A 12 1.58 -0.45 6.33
N MET A 13 0.81 -0.46 7.43
CA MET A 13 -0.50 0.19 7.46
C MET A 13 -0.86 0.72 8.86
N LEU A 14 -1.62 1.83 8.88
CA LEU A 14 -2.40 2.27 10.02
C LEU A 14 -3.74 1.52 10.04
N VAL A 15 -4.10 0.94 11.18
CA VAL A 15 -5.25 0.03 11.29
C VAL A 15 -6.00 0.32 12.59
N SER A 16 -7.33 0.31 12.57
CA SER A 16 -8.13 0.34 13.80
C SER A 16 -8.03 -1.00 14.57
N VAL A 17 -8.45 -1.03 15.84
CA VAL A 17 -8.45 -2.26 16.66
C VAL A 17 -9.28 -3.38 16.02
N ASP A 18 -10.34 -3.04 15.29
CA ASP A 18 -11.19 -3.99 14.56
C ASP A 18 -10.75 -4.24 13.11
N GLY A 19 -9.49 -3.88 12.75
CA GLY A 19 -8.86 -4.24 11.49
C GLY A 19 -9.23 -3.35 10.30
N LYS A 20 -9.83 -2.18 10.50
CA LYS A 20 -10.23 -1.28 9.42
C LYS A 20 -9.09 -0.34 9.00
N ILE A 21 -8.99 -0.08 7.69
CA ILE A 21 -8.04 0.88 7.07
C ILE A 21 -8.76 2.07 6.43
N SER A 22 -10.06 2.17 6.61
CA SER A 22 -10.91 3.32 6.22
C SER A 22 -11.94 3.55 7.32
N THR A 23 -12.53 4.74 7.37
CA THR A 23 -13.59 5.11 8.31
C THR A 23 -14.99 4.81 7.80
N GLY A 24 -15.10 4.40 6.53
CA GLY A 24 -16.37 4.03 5.90
C GLY A 24 -16.19 3.36 4.56
N SER A 25 -17.31 3.17 3.83
CA SER A 25 -17.35 2.42 2.57
C SER A 25 -17.24 3.28 1.30
N THR A 26 -17.12 4.60 1.44
CA THR A 26 -17.00 5.53 0.31
C THR A 26 -15.58 6.04 0.13
N ASP A 27 -15.24 6.54 -1.07
CA ASP A 27 -13.92 7.12 -1.35
C ASP A 27 -13.72 8.50 -0.69
N GLU A 28 -14.75 9.09 -0.09
CA GLU A 28 -14.65 10.33 0.68
C GLU A 28 -14.08 10.10 2.09
N LEU A 29 -14.31 8.91 2.66
CA LEU A 29 -13.95 8.55 4.01
C LEU A 29 -12.59 7.85 4.06
N ASP A 30 -11.70 8.35 4.93
CA ASP A 30 -10.33 7.85 5.04
C ASP A 30 -9.77 8.08 6.45
N VAL A 31 -8.95 7.14 6.93
CA VAL A 31 -8.33 7.25 8.26
C VAL A 31 -7.50 8.52 8.40
N ASP A 32 -6.75 8.92 7.37
CA ASP A 32 -5.89 10.11 7.39
C ASP A 32 -6.70 11.41 7.47
N LYS A 33 -7.88 11.43 6.85
CA LYS A 33 -8.78 12.61 6.84
C LYS A 33 -9.66 12.69 8.07
N ASP A 34 -10.05 11.56 8.61
CA ASP A 34 -11.15 11.47 9.56
C ASP A 34 -10.71 11.27 11.01
N PHE A 35 -9.62 10.57 11.26
CA PHE A 35 -9.12 10.37 12.62
C PHE A 35 -8.91 11.68 13.38
N PRO A 36 -8.36 12.76 12.78
CA PRO A 36 -8.25 14.05 13.46
C PRO A 36 -9.58 14.67 13.89
N LYS A 37 -10.70 14.24 13.30
CA LYS A 37 -12.06 14.74 13.60
C LYS A 37 -12.75 13.93 14.72
N ILE A 38 -12.21 12.77 15.09
CA ILE A 38 -12.83 11.89 16.09
C ILE A 38 -12.52 12.42 17.49
N LYS A 39 -13.57 12.85 18.20
CA LYS A 39 -13.44 13.37 19.57
C LYS A 39 -12.83 12.33 20.50
N GLY A 40 -11.72 12.69 21.15
CA GLY A 40 -11.02 11.82 22.10
C GLY A 40 -9.88 11.00 21.48
N LEU A 41 -9.80 10.89 20.15
CA LEU A 41 -8.66 10.30 19.46
C LEU A 41 -7.55 11.36 19.37
N LYS A 42 -6.55 11.24 20.24
CA LYS A 42 -5.46 12.21 20.31
C LYS A 42 -4.34 11.84 19.34
N GLU A 43 -3.85 12.85 18.65
CA GLU A 43 -2.61 12.93 17.88
C GLU A 43 -2.15 11.61 17.27
N VAL A 44 -2.60 11.40 16.08
CA VAL A 44 -2.66 10.09 15.46
C VAL A 44 -1.60 9.93 14.40
N LEU A 45 -1.57 10.90 13.50
CA LEU A 45 -0.88 10.75 12.22
C LEU A 45 0.60 11.06 12.36
N HIS A 46 1.01 11.89 13.30
CA HIS A 46 2.39 12.32 13.46
C HIS A 46 3.33 11.12 13.69
N GLN A 47 3.09 10.30 14.74
CA GLN A 47 3.97 9.16 15.00
C GLN A 47 3.87 8.05 13.93
N TYR A 48 2.70 7.90 13.25
CA TYR A 48 2.58 7.01 12.10
C TYR A 48 3.46 7.48 10.95
N TYR A 49 3.41 8.75 10.59
CA TYR A 49 4.24 9.31 9.53
C TYR A 49 5.73 9.35 9.88
N GLU A 50 6.10 9.54 11.15
CA GLU A 50 7.48 9.39 11.60
C GLU A 50 8.00 7.97 11.35
N ILE A 51 7.19 6.95 11.65
CA ILE A 51 7.52 5.55 11.38
C ILE A 51 7.58 5.30 9.87
N GLU A 52 6.62 5.82 9.10
CA GLU A 52 6.57 5.70 7.64
C GLU A 52 7.87 6.19 6.99
N GLN A 53 8.45 7.28 7.48
CA GLN A 53 9.70 7.83 6.98
C GLN A 53 10.93 6.92 7.23
N THR A 54 10.77 5.91 8.06
CA THR A 54 11.81 4.89 8.30
C THR A 54 11.61 3.61 7.48
N THR A 55 10.60 3.57 6.62
CA THR A 55 10.30 2.42 5.74
C THR A 55 11.23 2.38 4.52
N ASP A 56 11.01 1.42 3.64
CA ASP A 56 11.84 1.24 2.46
C ASP A 56 11.73 2.44 1.49
N LEU A 57 12.79 2.68 0.71
CA LEU A 57 12.81 3.73 -0.31
C LEU A 57 12.03 3.36 -1.59
N TRP A 58 11.37 2.23 -1.62
CA TRP A 58 10.39 1.85 -2.62
C TRP A 58 9.02 1.67 -1.94
N SER A 59 8.02 2.39 -2.43
CA SER A 59 6.65 2.36 -1.91
C SER A 59 5.67 1.91 -2.98
N PHE A 60 4.89 0.87 -2.68
CA PHE A 60 3.83 0.36 -3.55
C PHE A 60 2.46 0.82 -3.05
N ASN A 61 1.66 1.38 -3.96
CA ASN A 61 0.30 1.80 -3.67
C ASN A 61 -0.61 1.56 -4.90
N THR A 62 -1.85 2.03 -4.86
CA THR A 62 -2.80 1.94 -5.98
C THR A 62 -3.23 3.33 -6.45
N GLY A 63 -3.48 3.47 -7.74
CA GLY A 63 -3.96 4.73 -8.32
C GLY A 63 -5.26 5.22 -7.67
N ARG A 64 -6.19 4.29 -7.34
CA ARG A 64 -7.43 4.64 -6.63
C ARG A 64 -7.18 5.32 -5.29
N VAL A 65 -6.28 4.79 -4.47
CA VAL A 65 -5.93 5.42 -3.18
C VAL A 65 -5.31 6.79 -3.41
N GLN A 66 -4.42 6.91 -4.39
CA GLN A 66 -3.73 8.18 -4.66
C GLN A 66 -4.65 9.23 -5.29
N GLU A 67 -5.61 8.83 -6.12
CA GLU A 67 -6.66 9.73 -6.64
C GLU A 67 -7.51 10.27 -5.49
N LYS A 68 -7.97 9.39 -4.60
CA LYS A 68 -8.69 9.71 -3.37
C LYS A 68 -7.91 10.70 -2.48
N MET A 69 -6.59 10.57 -2.40
CA MET A 69 -5.69 11.49 -1.69
C MET A 69 -5.40 12.79 -2.47
N GLY A 70 -5.96 12.94 -3.66
CA GLY A 70 -5.94 14.17 -4.43
C GLY A 70 -4.82 14.28 -5.46
N ALA A 71 -4.15 13.20 -5.84
CA ALA A 71 -3.06 13.22 -6.82
C ALA A 71 -3.43 13.94 -8.13
N ASN A 72 -4.68 13.77 -8.60
CA ASN A 72 -5.19 14.44 -9.82
C ASN A 72 -5.47 15.94 -9.65
N LYS A 73 -5.46 16.45 -8.42
CA LYS A 73 -5.88 17.83 -8.10
C LYS A 73 -4.81 18.66 -7.42
N ASN A 74 -3.90 18.01 -6.70
CA ASN A 74 -2.88 18.68 -5.91
C ASN A 74 -1.85 19.41 -6.79
N THR A 75 -1.21 20.42 -6.23
CA THR A 75 -0.03 21.05 -6.83
C THR A 75 1.14 20.07 -6.85
N LEU A 76 2.06 20.27 -7.80
CA LEU A 76 3.24 19.41 -7.89
C LEU A 76 4.05 19.50 -6.58
N PRO A 77 4.38 18.37 -5.97
CA PRO A 77 5.12 18.33 -4.71
C PRO A 77 6.63 18.46 -4.94
N PRO A 78 7.43 18.74 -3.91
CA PRO A 78 8.86 18.62 -3.97
C PRO A 78 9.28 17.15 -4.21
N LYS A 79 10.41 16.97 -4.89
CA LYS A 79 11.00 15.65 -5.12
C LYS A 79 11.45 15.00 -3.80
N THR A 80 11.17 13.72 -3.66
CA THR A 80 11.59 12.91 -2.50
C THR A 80 12.60 11.84 -2.92
N PRO A 81 13.38 11.25 -2.01
CA PRO A 81 14.26 10.14 -2.34
C PRO A 81 13.53 8.81 -2.58
N VAL A 82 12.21 8.79 -2.39
CA VAL A 82 11.38 7.59 -2.50
C VAL A 82 11.02 7.32 -3.95
N SER A 83 11.13 6.08 -4.37
CA SER A 83 10.61 5.56 -5.63
C SER A 83 9.19 5.03 -5.41
N PHE A 84 8.26 5.38 -6.28
CA PHE A 84 6.88 4.95 -6.16
C PHE A 84 6.49 3.95 -7.24
N VAL A 85 5.73 2.95 -6.84
CA VAL A 85 5.11 1.96 -7.72
C VAL A 85 3.61 2.06 -7.54
N LEU A 86 2.88 2.34 -8.61
CA LEU A 86 1.43 2.39 -8.55
C LEU A 86 0.80 1.36 -9.48
N LEU A 87 -0.14 0.59 -8.92
CA LEU A 87 -1.03 -0.23 -9.72
C LEU A 87 -2.27 0.60 -10.06
N ASP A 88 -2.45 0.91 -11.34
CA ASP A 88 -3.61 1.66 -11.81
C ASP A 88 -4.03 1.30 -13.23
N ASN A 89 -5.34 1.32 -13.47
CA ASN A 89 -5.92 1.14 -14.80
C ASN A 89 -6.77 2.33 -15.26
N SER A 90 -7.24 3.22 -14.34
CA SER A 90 -8.23 4.20 -14.72
C SER A 90 -8.43 5.39 -13.75
N HIS A 91 -7.75 5.42 -12.62
CA HIS A 91 -8.00 6.42 -11.59
C HIS A 91 -7.11 7.66 -11.73
N LEU A 92 -5.85 7.47 -12.16
CA LEU A 92 -4.95 8.59 -12.38
C LEU A 92 -5.12 9.14 -13.79
N ASP A 93 -5.32 10.44 -13.87
CA ASP A 93 -5.22 11.20 -15.10
C ASP A 93 -3.75 11.65 -15.36
N GLU A 94 -3.53 12.39 -16.46
CA GLU A 94 -2.21 12.91 -16.82
C GLU A 94 -1.59 13.77 -15.72
N ARG A 95 -2.42 14.54 -14.99
CA ARG A 95 -1.96 15.39 -13.89
C ARG A 95 -1.49 14.57 -12.69
N GLY A 96 -2.24 13.51 -12.34
CA GLY A 96 -1.85 12.57 -11.28
C GLY A 96 -0.57 11.83 -11.61
N ILE A 97 -0.34 11.47 -12.88
CA ILE A 97 0.92 10.87 -13.32
C ILE A 97 2.07 11.88 -13.17
N LYS A 98 1.91 13.12 -13.66
CA LYS A 98 2.92 14.19 -13.50
C LYS A 98 3.21 14.53 -12.04
N TYR A 99 2.18 14.45 -11.17
CA TYR A 99 2.37 14.60 -9.72
C TYR A 99 3.36 13.58 -9.17
N PHE A 100 3.22 12.30 -9.56
CA PHE A 100 4.16 11.25 -9.13
C PHE A 100 5.52 11.35 -9.81
N CYS A 101 5.61 11.77 -11.06
CA CYS A 101 6.89 12.05 -11.71
C CYS A 101 7.69 13.13 -10.94
N ALA A 102 7.02 14.21 -10.54
CA ALA A 102 7.65 15.29 -9.76
C ALA A 102 8.09 14.81 -8.35
N LYS A 103 7.25 14.00 -7.68
CA LYS A 103 7.46 13.54 -6.31
C LYS A 103 8.58 12.50 -6.19
N SER A 104 8.69 11.60 -7.17
CA SER A 104 9.42 10.33 -7.06
C SER A 104 10.88 10.45 -7.50
N LYS A 105 11.76 9.66 -6.87
CA LYS A 105 13.07 9.37 -7.45
C LYS A 105 12.89 8.60 -8.77
N GLU A 106 12.19 7.46 -8.72
CA GLU A 106 11.69 6.70 -9.87
C GLU A 106 10.19 6.50 -9.70
N PHE A 107 9.44 6.57 -10.78
CA PHE A 107 8.02 6.27 -10.78
C PHE A 107 7.70 5.14 -11.75
N VAL A 108 7.13 4.05 -11.25
CA VAL A 108 6.72 2.88 -12.04
C VAL A 108 5.21 2.74 -11.96
N LEU A 109 4.55 2.78 -13.11
CA LEU A 109 3.13 2.48 -13.22
C LEU A 109 2.93 1.05 -13.74
N MET A 110 2.27 0.21 -12.97
CA MET A 110 1.81 -1.10 -13.40
C MET A 110 0.39 -0.98 -13.92
N THR A 111 0.13 -1.38 -15.16
CA THR A 111 -1.21 -1.27 -15.75
C THR A 111 -1.50 -2.40 -16.74
N SER A 112 -2.78 -2.76 -16.88
CA SER A 112 -3.30 -3.60 -17.96
C SER A 112 -4.15 -2.80 -18.97
N ASN A 113 -4.22 -1.48 -18.82
CA ASN A 113 -4.95 -0.59 -19.71
C ASN A 113 -4.03 -0.04 -20.81
N LYS A 114 -4.21 -0.47 -22.06
CA LYS A 114 -3.46 0.04 -23.23
C LYS A 114 -3.73 1.51 -23.53
N ASN A 115 -4.84 2.05 -23.04
CA ASN A 115 -5.28 3.42 -23.29
C ASN A 115 -5.15 4.31 -22.05
N HIS A 116 -4.27 3.93 -21.12
CA HIS A 116 -4.05 4.71 -19.90
C HIS A 116 -3.50 6.10 -20.23
N PRO A 117 -3.97 7.20 -19.59
CA PRO A 117 -3.43 8.55 -19.82
C PRO A 117 -1.92 8.67 -19.64
N ALA A 118 -1.33 7.78 -18.87
CA ALA A 118 0.11 7.70 -18.63
C ALA A 118 0.96 7.63 -19.90
N TYR A 119 0.43 7.08 -20.99
CA TYR A 119 1.17 6.99 -22.27
C TYR A 119 1.40 8.33 -22.96
N SER A 120 0.69 9.39 -22.54
CA SER A 120 0.92 10.76 -23.02
C SER A 120 2.04 11.50 -22.27
N VAL A 121 2.50 10.95 -21.13
CA VAL A 121 3.51 11.58 -20.27
C VAL A 121 4.89 11.03 -20.61
N ASN A 122 5.84 11.94 -20.89
CA ASN A 122 7.22 11.61 -21.20
C ASN A 122 8.14 12.31 -20.19
N GLU A 123 8.50 11.61 -19.12
CA GLU A 123 9.41 12.09 -18.07
C GLU A 123 10.51 11.04 -17.87
N GLU A 124 11.75 11.48 -17.66
CA GLU A 124 12.92 10.62 -17.61
C GLU A 124 12.85 9.56 -16.52
N ASN A 125 12.23 9.88 -15.37
CA ASN A 125 12.10 8.99 -14.22
C ASN A 125 10.78 8.21 -14.20
N PHE A 126 10.04 8.17 -15.34
CA PHE A 126 8.75 7.51 -15.43
C PHE A 126 8.78 6.28 -16.32
N HIS A 127 8.25 5.17 -15.81
CA HIS A 127 8.25 3.87 -16.47
C HIS A 127 6.87 3.23 -16.42
N ILE A 128 6.44 2.61 -17.51
CA ILE A 128 5.18 1.87 -17.59
C ILE A 128 5.47 0.38 -17.74
N LEU A 129 5.03 -0.42 -16.77
CA LEU A 129 5.01 -1.88 -16.85
C LEU A 129 3.61 -2.32 -17.28
N TYR A 130 3.43 -2.46 -18.58
CA TYR A 130 2.21 -2.98 -19.17
C TYR A 130 2.17 -4.49 -19.09
N GLN A 131 1.03 -5.03 -18.62
CA GLN A 131 0.75 -6.47 -18.62
C GLN A 131 -0.70 -6.70 -19.09
N GLU A 132 -0.89 -7.31 -20.24
CA GLU A 132 -2.22 -7.62 -20.77
C GLU A 132 -3.05 -8.45 -19.78
N LYS A 133 -2.42 -9.42 -19.16
CA LYS A 133 -2.92 -10.19 -18.02
C LYS A 133 -2.11 -9.81 -16.79
N PHE A 134 -2.71 -9.03 -15.92
CA PHE A 134 -2.02 -8.55 -14.72
C PHE A 134 -1.55 -9.71 -13.84
N SER A 135 -0.28 -9.69 -13.49
CA SER A 135 0.36 -10.60 -12.53
C SER A 135 1.25 -9.80 -11.60
N LEU A 136 0.84 -9.72 -10.33
CA LEU A 136 1.62 -9.03 -9.32
C LEU A 136 3.01 -9.64 -9.15
N LYS A 137 3.09 -10.97 -9.20
CA LYS A 137 4.35 -11.71 -9.13
C LYS A 137 5.33 -11.29 -10.24
N ASN A 138 4.85 -11.16 -11.48
CA ASN A 138 5.68 -10.72 -12.61
C ASN A 138 6.09 -9.25 -12.45
N GLY A 139 5.18 -8.39 -12.00
CA GLY A 139 5.51 -6.99 -11.73
C GLY A 139 6.61 -6.84 -10.66
N LEU A 140 6.52 -7.60 -9.58
CA LEU A 140 7.56 -7.62 -8.53
C LEU A 140 8.89 -8.18 -9.05
N TYR A 141 8.87 -9.21 -9.91
CA TYR A 141 10.05 -9.72 -10.58
C TYR A 141 10.75 -8.62 -11.40
N GLN A 142 10.00 -7.87 -12.22
CA GLN A 142 10.52 -6.77 -13.01
C GLN A 142 11.06 -5.64 -12.13
N LEU A 143 10.35 -5.27 -11.06
CA LEU A 143 10.83 -4.25 -10.11
C LEU A 143 12.22 -4.59 -9.56
N LYS A 144 12.45 -5.84 -9.20
CA LYS A 144 13.75 -6.26 -8.70
C LYS A 144 14.83 -6.26 -9.78
N ASN A 145 14.57 -6.85 -10.92
CA ASN A 145 15.61 -7.11 -11.94
C ASN A 145 15.90 -5.90 -12.84
N ASP A 146 14.87 -5.10 -13.14
CA ASP A 146 15.01 -3.98 -14.08
C ASP A 146 15.26 -2.66 -13.36
N PHE A 147 14.79 -2.53 -12.10
CA PHE A 147 14.89 -1.29 -11.31
C PHE A 147 15.70 -1.41 -10.02
N GLY A 148 16.22 -2.60 -9.70
CA GLY A 148 17.03 -2.81 -8.51
C GLY A 148 16.27 -2.67 -7.18
N CYS A 149 14.94 -2.88 -7.18
CA CYS A 149 14.13 -2.83 -5.97
C CYS A 149 14.38 -4.07 -5.11
N GLU A 150 15.17 -3.96 -4.07
CA GLU A 150 15.45 -5.06 -3.14
C GLU A 150 14.41 -5.16 -2.01
N HIS A 151 13.89 -4.02 -1.55
CA HIS A 151 12.89 -3.91 -0.49
C HIS A 151 11.75 -3.02 -0.92
N LEU A 152 10.51 -3.41 -0.62
CA LEU A 152 9.30 -2.73 -1.05
C LEU A 152 8.31 -2.61 0.11
N THR A 153 7.98 -1.41 0.52
CA THR A 153 6.87 -1.13 1.44
C THR A 153 5.56 -1.10 0.67
N VAL A 154 4.58 -1.90 1.11
CA VAL A 154 3.25 -1.99 0.51
C VAL A 154 2.25 -1.25 1.38
N GLN A 155 1.57 -0.26 0.80
CA GLN A 155 0.55 0.58 1.45
C GLN A 155 -0.68 0.68 0.54
N SER A 156 -1.29 -0.46 0.24
CA SER A 156 -2.41 -0.53 -0.71
C SER A 156 -3.75 -0.83 -0.02
N GLY A 157 -4.84 -0.75 -0.77
CA GLY A 157 -6.16 -1.10 -0.26
C GLY A 157 -6.32 -2.61 -0.01
N GLY A 158 -7.25 -2.98 0.87
CA GLY A 158 -7.44 -4.36 1.34
C GLY A 158 -7.60 -5.41 0.23
N THR A 159 -8.20 -5.04 -0.90
CA THR A 159 -8.33 -5.95 -2.06
C THR A 159 -6.97 -6.32 -2.65
N VAL A 160 -6.08 -5.35 -2.86
CA VAL A 160 -4.74 -5.61 -3.40
C VAL A 160 -3.87 -6.29 -2.35
N ASN A 161 -3.98 -5.89 -1.08
CA ASN A 161 -3.32 -6.58 0.03
C ASN A 161 -3.70 -8.07 0.08
N SER A 162 -4.96 -8.41 -0.25
CA SER A 162 -5.38 -9.80 -0.30
C SER A 162 -4.72 -10.59 -1.43
N ILE A 163 -4.45 -9.96 -2.58
CA ILE A 163 -3.69 -10.58 -3.67
C ILE A 163 -2.25 -10.87 -3.21
N PHE A 164 -1.59 -9.88 -2.61
CA PHE A 164 -0.26 -10.07 -2.01
C PHE A 164 -0.23 -11.26 -1.03
N LEU A 165 -1.24 -11.36 -0.15
CA LEU A 165 -1.34 -12.45 0.82
C LEU A 165 -1.55 -13.81 0.12
N ARG A 166 -2.56 -13.92 -0.75
CA ARG A 166 -2.96 -15.18 -1.40
C ARG A 166 -1.87 -15.73 -2.32
N GLU A 167 -1.09 -14.86 -2.95
CA GLU A 167 0.04 -15.23 -3.79
C GLU A 167 1.35 -15.40 -2.99
N LYS A 168 1.31 -15.33 -1.64
CA LYS A 168 2.47 -15.44 -0.74
C LYS A 168 3.58 -14.43 -1.07
N LEU A 169 3.17 -13.22 -1.34
CA LEU A 169 4.06 -12.11 -1.71
C LEU A 169 4.34 -11.15 -0.55
N ILE A 170 3.86 -11.42 0.67
CA ILE A 170 4.16 -10.64 1.88
C ILE A 170 5.23 -11.39 2.70
N ASP A 171 6.33 -10.70 3.02
CA ASP A 171 7.39 -11.24 3.89
C ASP A 171 7.26 -10.75 5.32
N PHE A 172 6.87 -9.47 5.49
CA PHE A 172 6.69 -8.84 6.79
C PHE A 172 5.37 -8.06 6.83
N VAL A 173 4.82 -7.96 8.03
CA VAL A 173 3.68 -7.11 8.34
C VAL A 173 4.09 -6.18 9.46
N ASP A 174 3.94 -4.88 9.25
CA ASP A 174 4.26 -3.82 10.20
C ASP A 174 3.04 -2.91 10.30
N ILE A 175 2.28 -3.02 11.37
CA ILE A 175 1.02 -2.29 11.54
C ILE A 175 1.08 -1.40 12.77
N VAL A 176 0.50 -0.21 12.63
CA VAL A 176 0.22 0.70 13.73
C VAL A 176 -1.26 0.60 14.04
N LEU A 177 -1.58 0.08 15.23
CA LEU A 177 -2.95 -0.01 15.74
C LEU A 177 -3.34 1.31 16.38
N ALA A 178 -4.38 1.93 15.83
CA ALA A 178 -5.03 3.10 16.41
C ALA A 178 -6.07 2.65 17.47
N PRO A 179 -6.16 3.32 18.61
CA PRO A 179 -7.08 2.96 19.70
C PRO A 179 -8.52 3.39 19.37
N VAL A 180 -9.07 2.88 18.27
CA VAL A 180 -10.41 3.19 17.76
C VAL A 180 -11.08 1.95 17.21
N LEU A 181 -12.39 1.86 17.36
CA LEU A 181 -13.27 0.88 16.74
C LEU A 181 -14.11 1.57 15.67
N ILE A 182 -14.14 1.04 14.47
CA ILE A 182 -14.84 1.65 13.33
C ILE A 182 -16.10 0.84 12.96
N GLY A 183 -15.98 -0.48 12.84
CA GLY A 183 -17.07 -1.34 12.39
C GLY A 183 -17.39 -1.21 10.90
N GLY A 184 -18.63 -1.59 10.54
CA GLY A 184 -19.12 -1.54 9.16
C GLY A 184 -18.69 -2.74 8.33
N LYS A 185 -19.70 -3.49 7.80
CA LYS A 185 -19.45 -4.67 6.97
C LYS A 185 -18.66 -4.35 5.70
N ASP A 186 -19.00 -3.22 5.06
CA ASP A 186 -18.45 -2.82 3.76
C ASP A 186 -17.28 -1.82 3.91
N THR A 187 -16.87 -1.49 5.13
CA THR A 187 -15.69 -0.68 5.40
C THR A 187 -14.43 -1.51 5.20
N SER A 188 -13.51 -1.01 4.37
CA SER A 188 -12.29 -1.72 4.00
C SER A 188 -11.45 -2.14 5.21
N THR A 189 -10.95 -3.37 5.16
CA THR A 189 -10.05 -3.96 6.16
C THR A 189 -8.63 -4.06 5.63
N LEU A 190 -7.70 -4.40 6.52
CA LEU A 190 -6.29 -4.63 6.14
C LEU A 190 -6.16 -5.67 5.02
N ILE A 191 -6.98 -6.71 5.06
CA ILE A 191 -7.04 -7.77 4.05
C ILE A 191 -8.51 -8.01 3.70
N ASP A 192 -8.91 -7.60 2.52
CA ASP A 192 -10.24 -7.83 1.94
C ASP A 192 -10.23 -9.01 0.95
N GLY A 193 -11.10 -8.99 -0.03
CA GLY A 193 -11.18 -9.97 -1.10
C GLY A 193 -12.17 -11.09 -0.82
N LYS A 194 -12.06 -12.18 -1.59
CA LYS A 194 -12.99 -13.30 -1.48
C LYS A 194 -12.81 -14.07 -0.17
N SER A 195 -13.92 -14.40 0.46
CA SER A 195 -13.92 -15.30 1.61
C SER A 195 -13.45 -16.70 1.22
N ILE A 196 -12.81 -17.39 2.17
CA ILE A 196 -12.47 -18.81 2.03
C ILE A 196 -13.76 -19.62 2.04
N MET A 197 -13.91 -20.52 1.08
CA MET A 197 -15.10 -21.33 0.87
C MET A 197 -14.85 -22.84 1.11
N SER A 198 -13.59 -23.24 1.29
CA SER A 198 -13.23 -24.63 1.48
C SER A 198 -11.99 -24.77 2.37
N GLU A 199 -11.87 -25.93 3.03
CA GLU A 199 -10.70 -26.28 3.86
C GLU A 199 -9.38 -26.25 3.08
N LYS A 200 -9.41 -26.60 1.78
CA LYS A 200 -8.21 -26.55 0.91
C LYS A 200 -7.64 -25.15 0.79
N GLU A 201 -8.46 -24.12 0.88
CA GLU A 201 -8.04 -22.72 0.76
C GLU A 201 -7.35 -22.21 2.04
N LEU A 202 -7.42 -22.94 3.16
CA LEU A 202 -6.69 -22.59 4.40
C LEU A 202 -5.18 -22.46 4.17
N ALA A 203 -4.63 -23.21 3.20
CA ALA A 203 -3.22 -23.09 2.80
C ALA A 203 -2.85 -21.71 2.22
N SER A 204 -3.83 -20.87 1.89
CA SER A 204 -3.62 -19.50 1.40
C SER A 204 -3.60 -18.46 2.51
N LEU A 205 -3.84 -18.85 3.76
CA LEU A 205 -3.76 -17.95 4.92
C LEU A 205 -2.29 -17.66 5.27
N GLY A 206 -2.05 -16.47 5.81
CA GLY A 206 -0.74 -16.09 6.33
C GLY A 206 -0.63 -16.38 7.82
N VAL A 207 0.36 -17.16 8.21
CA VAL A 207 0.72 -17.35 9.62
C VAL A 207 1.83 -16.40 10.00
N LEU A 208 1.68 -15.73 11.13
CA LEU A 208 2.56 -14.65 11.55
C LEU A 208 3.36 -15.03 12.79
N LYS A 209 4.67 -14.71 12.77
CA LYS A 209 5.55 -14.77 13.94
C LYS A 209 5.82 -13.35 14.42
N LEU A 210 5.42 -13.04 15.66
CA LEU A 210 5.69 -11.74 16.28
C LEU A 210 7.21 -11.50 16.39
N LEU A 211 7.65 -10.34 15.91
CA LEU A 211 9.03 -9.86 16.03
C LEU A 211 9.12 -8.75 17.08
N GLU A 212 8.16 -7.82 17.07
CA GLU A 212 8.15 -6.67 17.97
C GLU A 212 6.71 -6.27 18.31
N CYS A 213 6.49 -5.89 19.57
CA CYS A 213 5.28 -5.23 20.03
C CYS A 213 5.72 -4.00 20.84
N LYS A 214 5.41 -2.80 20.34
CA LYS A 214 5.83 -1.55 20.96
C LYS A 214 4.62 -0.67 21.25
N THR A 215 4.43 -0.29 22.51
CA THR A 215 3.49 0.76 22.89
C THR A 215 4.00 2.11 22.39
N LEU A 216 3.17 2.84 21.69
CA LEU A 216 3.41 4.20 21.23
C LEU A 216 2.64 5.19 22.12
N SER A 217 2.81 6.49 21.87
CA SER A 217 2.06 7.53 22.59
C SER A 217 0.54 7.39 22.34
N ASN A 218 -0.26 7.92 23.28
CA ASN A 218 -1.73 8.00 23.16
C ASN A 218 -2.43 6.65 22.91
N SER A 219 -1.92 5.55 23.51
CA SER A 219 -2.51 4.20 23.44
C SER A 219 -2.39 3.53 22.06
N TYR A 220 -1.55 4.04 21.16
CA TYR A 220 -1.22 3.34 19.92
C TYR A 220 -0.26 2.18 20.19
N ILE A 221 -0.30 1.16 19.32
CA ILE A 221 0.58 0.00 19.40
C ILE A 221 1.16 -0.26 18.01
N ARG A 222 2.48 -0.42 17.91
CA ARG A 222 3.13 -0.95 16.70
C ARG A 222 3.36 -2.43 16.86
N LEU A 223 2.94 -3.21 15.86
CA LEU A 223 3.16 -4.66 15.79
C LEU A 223 3.93 -5.00 14.52
N ARG A 224 5.06 -5.69 14.69
CA ARG A 224 5.85 -6.18 13.57
C ARG A 224 5.87 -7.69 13.58
N TYR A 225 5.55 -8.28 12.43
CA TYR A 225 5.51 -9.72 12.23
C TYR A 225 6.33 -10.14 11.03
N ARG A 226 6.83 -11.37 11.07
CA ARG A 226 7.32 -12.09 9.91
C ARG A 226 6.24 -13.07 9.46
N VAL A 227 5.99 -13.16 8.15
CA VAL A 227 5.13 -14.20 7.55
C VAL A 227 5.95 -15.50 7.47
N ILE A 228 5.40 -16.62 7.94
CA ILE A 228 6.09 -17.90 8.06
C ILE A 228 5.44 -19.05 7.29
N SER A 229 4.33 -18.79 6.58
CA SER A 229 3.63 -19.80 5.77
C SER A 229 3.28 -19.26 4.39
#